data_fe9419fa39fde862863a52b90470fdca
#
_entry.id   fe9419fa39fde862863a52b90470fdca
#
_cell.length_a   1.000
_cell.length_b   1.000
_cell.length_c   1.000
_cell.angle_alpha   90.00
_cell.angle_beta   90.00
_cell.angle_gamma   90.00
#
_symmetry.space_group_name_H-M   'P 1'
#
loop_
_entity.id
_entity.type
_entity.pdbx_description
1 polymer ?
#
loop_
_entity_poly.entity_id
_entity_poly.type
_entity_poly.pdbx_seq_one_letter_code
_entity_poly.pdbx_strand_id
1 'polypeptide(L)'
;KSSIENTIQLYFDSMYESSKAKVGLAFHVNAKISGVFHGQFIEMSRDDFGDRVASVQPSPKDKGDAERLEILSIEVAGITAVARVRDDYMGFTFLDTLSLIKTEETWLIYNKLFHIEDSE
;
A
#
# COMPACT_ATOMS: atom_id res chain seq x y z
N LYS A 1 10.26 9.77 -11.26
CA LYS A 1 10.55 8.56 -10.55
C LYS A 1 10.50 8.71 -9.05
N SER A 2 11.16 9.75 -8.53
CA SER A 2 11.05 10.00 -7.11
C SER A 2 9.62 10.27 -6.69
N SER A 3 8.78 10.78 -7.60
CA SER A 3 7.37 11.01 -7.28
C SER A 3 6.63 9.70 -7.05
N ILE A 4 6.97 8.66 -7.81
CA ILE A 4 6.38 7.33 -7.60
C ILE A 4 6.87 6.78 -6.28
N GLU A 5 8.16 6.93 -5.99
CA GLU A 5 8.71 6.46 -4.72
C GLU A 5 8.07 7.17 -3.54
N ASN A 6 7.79 8.47 -3.70
CA ASN A 6 7.13 9.24 -2.64
C ASN A 6 5.71 8.73 -2.39
N THR A 7 4.99 8.36 -3.46
CA THR A 7 3.65 7.82 -3.30
C THR A 7 3.69 6.48 -2.57
N ILE A 8 4.66 5.63 -2.92
CA ILE A 8 4.81 4.33 -2.27
C ILE A 8 5.17 4.52 -0.79
N GLN A 9 6.06 5.48 -0.49
CA GLN A 9 6.41 5.77 0.89
C GLN A 9 5.19 6.25 1.67
N LEU A 10 4.39 7.10 1.05
CA LEU A 10 3.17 7.61 1.68
C LEU A 10 2.21 6.47 2.00
N TYR A 11 2.08 5.50 1.09
CA TYR A 11 1.28 4.31 1.32
C TYR A 11 1.80 3.53 2.52
N PHE A 12 3.11 3.29 2.58
CA PHE A 12 3.68 2.58 3.72
C PHE A 12 3.43 3.36 5.02
N ASP A 13 3.65 4.67 4.98
CA ASP A 13 3.45 5.52 6.17
C ASP A 13 2.01 5.48 6.63
N SER A 14 1.05 5.38 5.70
CA SER A 14 -0.35 5.32 6.07
C SER A 14 -0.64 4.11 6.96
N MET A 15 -0.02 2.97 6.63
CA MET A 15 -0.20 1.77 7.43
C MET A 15 0.59 1.84 8.74
N TYR A 16 1.80 2.35 8.66
CA TYR A 16 2.67 2.43 9.83
C TYR A 16 2.11 3.35 10.90
N GLU A 17 1.44 4.42 10.47
CA GLU A 17 0.88 5.42 11.37
C GLU A 17 -0.62 5.25 11.61
N SER A 18 -1.24 4.23 11.01
CA SER A 18 -2.69 4.00 11.08
C SER A 18 -3.46 5.25 10.64
N SER A 19 -3.07 5.82 9.51
CA SER A 19 -3.59 7.11 9.04
C SER A 19 -4.49 6.95 7.82
N LYS A 20 -5.79 7.07 8.02
CA LYS A 20 -6.72 7.06 6.89
C LYS A 20 -6.48 8.24 5.96
N ALA A 21 -6.10 9.39 6.51
CA ALA A 21 -5.82 10.57 5.68
C ALA A 21 -4.71 10.28 4.67
N LYS A 22 -3.66 9.58 5.09
CA LYS A 22 -2.56 9.26 4.19
C LYS A 22 -2.97 8.22 3.16
N VAL A 23 -3.85 7.30 3.50
CA VAL A 23 -4.42 6.38 2.51
C VAL A 23 -5.09 7.19 1.40
N GLY A 24 -5.89 8.18 1.78
CA GLY A 24 -6.59 9.02 0.81
C GLY A 24 -5.65 9.81 -0.08
N LEU A 25 -4.45 10.12 0.40
CA LEU A 25 -3.48 10.86 -0.41
C LEU A 25 -2.68 9.95 -1.34
N ALA A 26 -2.49 8.70 -0.94
CA ALA A 26 -1.67 7.78 -1.73
C ALA A 26 -2.45 7.05 -2.81
N PHE A 27 -3.76 6.83 -2.60
CA PHE A 27 -4.58 6.02 -3.49
C PHE A 27 -5.58 6.85 -4.26
N HIS A 28 -5.80 6.44 -5.51
CA HIS A 28 -6.85 7.01 -6.33
C HIS A 28 -8.21 6.72 -5.68
N VAL A 29 -9.17 7.62 -5.88
CA VAL A 29 -10.49 7.48 -5.26
C VAL A 29 -11.19 6.18 -5.65
N ASN A 30 -10.91 5.66 -6.85
CA ASN A 30 -11.52 4.43 -7.34
C ASN A 30 -10.63 3.21 -7.15
N ALA A 31 -9.58 3.31 -6.37
CA ALA A 31 -8.63 2.21 -6.20
C ALA A 31 -9.28 1.01 -5.53
N LYS A 32 -8.76 -0.16 -5.86
CA LYS A 32 -9.14 -1.41 -5.20
C LYS A 32 -7.93 -2.00 -4.52
N ILE A 33 -8.15 -2.57 -3.35
CA ILE A 33 -7.12 -3.27 -2.60
C ILE A 33 -7.60 -4.72 -2.48
N SER A 34 -6.85 -5.64 -3.07
CA SER A 34 -7.32 -7.01 -3.23
C SER A 34 -6.21 -8.01 -2.91
N GLY A 35 -6.61 -9.19 -2.48
CA GLY A 35 -5.67 -10.27 -2.23
C GLY A 35 -6.35 -11.42 -1.52
N VAL A 36 -5.55 -12.42 -1.16
CA VAL A 36 -6.06 -13.58 -0.43
C VAL A 36 -5.48 -13.55 0.97
N PHE A 37 -6.35 -13.62 1.96
CA PHE A 37 -5.94 -13.62 3.36
C PHE A 37 -6.61 -14.80 4.04
N HIS A 38 -5.80 -15.68 4.62
CA HIS A 38 -6.28 -16.91 5.26
C HIS A 38 -7.19 -17.71 4.33
N GLY A 39 -6.77 -17.82 3.06
CA GLY A 39 -7.49 -18.61 2.08
C GLY A 39 -8.74 -17.95 1.51
N GLN A 40 -9.00 -16.69 1.88
CA GLN A 40 -10.19 -16.00 1.44
C GLN A 40 -9.84 -14.79 0.61
N PHE A 41 -10.49 -14.68 -0.58
CA PHE A 41 -10.30 -13.51 -1.43
C PHE A 41 -10.97 -12.30 -0.77
N ILE A 42 -10.22 -11.21 -0.69
CA ILE A 42 -10.68 -9.97 -0.10
C ILE A 42 -10.52 -8.87 -1.13
N GLU A 43 -11.53 -8.03 -1.26
CA GLU A 43 -11.43 -6.86 -2.11
C GLU A 43 -12.13 -5.70 -1.42
N MET A 44 -11.46 -4.57 -1.32
CA MET A 44 -12.04 -3.43 -0.64
C MET A 44 -11.72 -2.15 -1.38
N SER A 45 -12.56 -1.14 -1.17
CA SER A 45 -12.36 0.18 -1.73
C SER A 45 -11.27 0.92 -0.97
N ARG A 46 -10.86 2.07 -1.52
CA ARG A 46 -9.91 2.94 -0.83
C ARG A 46 -10.42 3.33 0.56
N ASP A 47 -11.69 3.71 0.64
CA ASP A 47 -12.22 4.17 1.93
C ASP A 47 -12.31 3.04 2.94
N ASP A 48 -12.71 1.85 2.51
CA ASP A 48 -12.74 0.70 3.40
C ASP A 48 -11.34 0.33 3.88
N PHE A 49 -10.37 0.41 2.99
CA PHE A 49 -8.99 0.16 3.37
C PHE A 49 -8.51 1.20 4.39
N GLY A 50 -8.87 2.46 4.16
CA GLY A 50 -8.53 3.52 5.10
C GLY A 50 -9.13 3.30 6.47
N ASP A 51 -10.38 2.85 6.51
CA ASP A 51 -11.02 2.55 7.79
C ASP A 51 -10.33 1.39 8.50
N ARG A 52 -9.97 0.36 7.73
CA ARG A 52 -9.27 -0.79 8.33
C ARG A 52 -7.92 -0.38 8.88
N VAL A 53 -7.17 0.42 8.13
CA VAL A 53 -5.87 0.90 8.57
C VAL A 53 -6.01 1.73 9.84
N ALA A 54 -6.99 2.63 9.87
CA ALA A 54 -7.18 3.49 11.03
C ALA A 54 -7.62 2.71 12.28
N SER A 55 -8.21 1.54 12.10
CA SER A 55 -8.70 0.74 13.23
C SER A 55 -7.56 0.04 13.97
N VAL A 56 -6.35 0.02 13.41
CA VAL A 56 -5.21 -0.62 14.06
C VAL A 56 -4.64 0.34 15.10
N GLN A 57 -5.00 0.11 16.36
CA GLN A 57 -4.59 0.98 17.45
C GLN A 57 -4.12 0.14 18.63
N PRO A 58 -2.96 0.42 19.19
CA PRO A 58 -2.03 1.48 18.76
C PRO A 58 -1.43 1.17 17.40
N SER A 59 -0.97 2.21 16.72
CA SER A 59 -0.39 2.03 15.39
C SER A 59 0.91 1.23 15.49
N PRO A 60 1.35 0.63 14.38
CA PRO A 60 2.68 0.00 14.38
C PRO A 60 3.77 0.95 14.83
N LYS A 61 3.66 2.23 14.47
CA LYS A 61 4.63 3.23 14.88
C LYS A 61 4.64 3.39 16.39
N ASP A 62 3.45 3.49 16.99
CA ASP A 62 3.35 3.68 18.45
C ASP A 62 3.82 2.45 19.20
N LYS A 63 3.65 1.27 18.61
CA LYS A 63 4.15 0.04 19.22
C LYS A 63 5.66 -0.15 19.05
N GLY A 64 6.28 0.68 18.21
CA GLY A 64 7.70 0.54 17.96
C GLY A 64 8.06 -0.58 17.02
N ASP A 65 7.12 -1.00 16.16
CA ASP A 65 7.43 -2.03 15.17
C ASP A 65 8.52 -1.54 14.22
N ALA A 66 9.35 -2.45 13.76
CA ALA A 66 10.40 -2.10 12.81
C ALA A 66 9.78 -1.67 11.50
N GLU A 67 10.37 -0.64 10.88
CA GLU A 67 9.95 -0.23 9.54
C GLU A 67 10.67 -1.06 8.52
N ARG A 68 9.91 -1.67 7.62
CA ARG A 68 10.50 -2.41 6.54
C ARG A 68 9.70 -2.17 5.28
N LEU A 69 10.33 -1.50 4.33
CA LEU A 69 9.75 -1.23 3.02
C LEU A 69 10.85 -1.40 2.00
N GLU A 70 10.64 -2.31 1.05
CA GLU A 70 11.59 -2.54 -0.04
C GLU A 70 10.86 -2.34 -1.35
N ILE A 71 11.33 -1.39 -2.16
CA ILE A 71 10.80 -1.22 -3.51
C ILE A 71 11.64 -2.10 -4.41
N LEU A 72 11.05 -3.20 -4.90
CA LEU A 72 11.77 -4.18 -5.67
C LEU A 72 11.93 -3.79 -7.13
N SER A 73 10.93 -3.13 -7.70
CA SER A 73 10.99 -2.70 -9.09
C SER A 73 9.95 -1.63 -9.34
N ILE A 74 10.24 -0.77 -10.32
CA ILE A 74 9.31 0.23 -10.82
C ILE A 74 9.49 0.26 -12.33
N GLU A 75 8.38 0.08 -13.06
CA GLU A 75 8.37 0.18 -14.51
C GLU A 75 7.38 1.26 -14.91
N VAL A 76 7.83 2.22 -15.71
CA VAL A 76 7.00 3.36 -16.10
C VAL A 76 6.69 3.26 -17.58
N ALA A 77 5.42 3.46 -17.92
CA ALA A 77 4.98 3.52 -19.31
C ALA A 77 4.08 4.75 -19.44
N GLY A 78 4.67 5.88 -19.80
CA GLY A 78 3.90 7.12 -19.94
C GLY A 78 3.35 7.57 -18.61
N ILE A 79 2.03 7.68 -18.51
CA ILE A 79 1.38 8.13 -17.29
C ILE A 79 0.95 6.95 -16.40
N THR A 80 1.45 5.75 -16.69
CA THR A 80 1.15 4.59 -15.86
C THR A 80 2.45 3.95 -15.38
N ALA A 81 2.35 3.19 -14.31
CA ALA A 81 3.52 2.51 -13.77
C ALA A 81 3.08 1.26 -13.00
N VAL A 82 4.01 0.31 -12.90
CA VAL A 82 3.83 -0.88 -12.09
C VAL A 82 5.00 -0.95 -11.13
N ALA A 83 4.72 -1.22 -9.87
CA ALA A 83 5.76 -1.37 -8.86
C ALA A 83 5.55 -2.65 -8.08
N ARG A 84 6.65 -3.32 -7.72
CA ARG A 84 6.62 -4.46 -6.83
C ARG A 84 7.29 -4.03 -5.53
N VAL A 85 6.61 -4.29 -4.43
CA VAL A 85 7.03 -3.75 -3.13
C VAL A 85 6.87 -4.84 -2.09
N ARG A 86 7.86 -4.94 -1.20
CA ARG A 86 7.76 -5.86 -0.07
C ARG A 86 7.73 -5.04 1.21
N ASP A 87 6.78 -5.30 2.09
CA ASP A 87 6.72 -4.62 3.37
C ASP A 87 6.23 -5.55 4.46
N ASP A 88 6.58 -5.21 5.69
CA ASP A 88 6.09 -5.93 6.86
C ASP A 88 4.99 -5.11 7.51
N TYR A 89 3.89 -5.78 7.84
CA TYR A 89 2.75 -5.12 8.45
C TYR A 89 1.98 -6.13 9.29
N MET A 90 1.74 -5.81 10.54
CA MET A 90 0.93 -6.63 11.44
C MET A 90 1.43 -8.06 11.56
N GLY A 91 2.75 -8.23 11.56
CA GLY A 91 3.35 -9.55 11.72
C GLY A 91 3.45 -10.37 10.45
N PHE A 92 3.03 -9.82 9.33
CA PHE A 92 3.09 -10.50 8.03
C PHE A 92 4.03 -9.77 7.09
N THR A 93 4.61 -10.52 6.16
CA THR A 93 5.38 -9.92 5.08
C THR A 93 4.51 -9.96 3.84
N PHE A 94 4.29 -8.79 3.27
CA PHE A 94 3.45 -8.64 2.09
C PHE A 94 4.33 -8.37 0.88
N LEU A 95 3.99 -9.00 -0.23
CA LEU A 95 4.56 -8.69 -1.53
C LEU A 95 3.43 -8.11 -2.36
N ASP A 96 3.52 -6.83 -2.64
CA ASP A 96 2.47 -6.08 -3.32
C ASP A 96 2.80 -5.85 -4.77
N THR A 97 1.79 -6.00 -5.62
CA THR A 97 1.85 -5.51 -6.99
C THR A 97 0.98 -4.27 -7.02
N LEU A 98 1.60 -3.13 -7.34
CA LEU A 98 0.90 -1.85 -7.37
C LEU A 98 0.87 -1.34 -8.80
N SER A 99 -0.33 -0.95 -9.26
CA SER A 99 -0.41 -0.19 -10.50
C SER A 99 -0.68 1.26 -10.11
N LEU A 100 0.02 2.17 -10.79
CA LEU A 100 -0.08 3.59 -10.48
C LEU A 100 -0.45 4.36 -11.73
N ILE A 101 -1.10 5.49 -11.52
CA ILE A 101 -1.46 6.38 -12.61
C ILE A 101 -1.13 7.81 -12.20
N LYS A 102 -0.68 8.60 -13.17
CA LYS A 102 -0.38 10.00 -12.94
C LYS A 102 -1.58 10.83 -13.36
N THR A 103 -2.19 11.51 -12.39
CA THR A 103 -3.30 12.40 -12.65
C THR A 103 -2.97 13.77 -12.09
N GLU A 104 -3.14 14.81 -12.93
CA GLU A 104 -2.89 16.18 -12.49
C GLU A 104 -1.54 16.31 -11.77
N GLU A 105 -0.50 15.76 -12.40
CA GLU A 105 0.87 15.85 -11.93
C GLU A 105 1.16 15.05 -10.66
N THR A 106 0.23 14.22 -10.21
CA THR A 106 0.41 13.42 -9.02
C THR A 106 0.28 11.94 -9.33
N TRP A 107 1.25 11.15 -8.90
CA TRP A 107 1.15 9.71 -9.03
C TRP A 107 0.31 9.15 -7.90
N LEU A 108 -0.69 8.32 -8.24
CA LEU A 108 -1.57 7.70 -7.26
C LEU A 108 -1.61 6.20 -7.52
N ILE A 109 -1.73 5.42 -6.46
CA ILE A 109 -1.90 3.97 -6.59
C ILE A 109 -3.33 3.70 -7.02
N TYR A 110 -3.49 3.00 -8.15
CA TYR A 110 -4.82 2.68 -8.66
C TYR A 110 -5.28 1.30 -8.23
N ASN A 111 -4.34 0.35 -8.09
CA ASN A 111 -4.66 -0.98 -7.59
C ASN A 111 -3.53 -1.47 -6.72
N LYS A 112 -3.91 -2.13 -5.63
CA LYS A 112 -2.96 -2.88 -4.81
C LYS A 112 -3.43 -4.32 -4.82
N LEU A 113 -2.57 -5.20 -5.31
CA LEU A 113 -2.85 -6.64 -5.26
C LEU A 113 -1.79 -7.23 -4.34
N PHE A 114 -2.20 -7.67 -3.16
CA PHE A 114 -1.24 -8.12 -2.17
C PHE A 114 -1.14 -9.64 -2.14
N HIS A 115 0.05 -10.10 -1.82
CA HIS A 115 0.35 -11.51 -1.58
C HIS A 115 1.06 -11.61 -0.25
N ILE A 116 0.59 -12.47 0.62
CA ILE A 116 1.23 -12.67 1.91
C ILE A 116 2.26 -13.77 1.73
N GLU A 117 3.53 -13.44 1.96
CA GLU A 117 4.59 -14.41 1.82
C GLU A 117 4.59 -15.32 3.03
N ASP A 118 4.64 -16.60 2.75
CA ASP A 118 4.68 -17.56 3.79
C ASP A 118 6.02 -17.52 4.44
N SER A 119 6.04 -17.56 5.73
CA SER A 119 7.29 -17.48 6.41
C SER A 119 7.90 -18.86 6.59
N GLU A 120 7.28 -19.86 5.99
CA GLU A 120 7.75 -21.18 6.19
C GLU A 120 9.02 -21.47 5.76
#